data_c45c0797dab745902b8022ee1eadb70a
#
_entry.id   c45c0797dab745902b8022ee1eadb70a
#
_cell.length_a   1.000
_cell.length_b   1.000
_cell.length_c   1.000
_cell.angle_alpha   90.00
_cell.angle_beta   90.00
_cell.angle_gamma   90.00
#
_symmetry.space_group_name_H-M   'P 1'
#
loop_
_entity.id
_entity.type
_entity.pdbx_description
1 polymer ?
#
loop_
_entity_poly.entity_id
_entity_poly.type
_entity_poly.pdbx_seq_one_letter_code
_entity_poly.pdbx_strand_id
1 'polypeptide(L)'
;MRRLLQLLPIVLLAACSTPGAFFGAVKGEAFAPHVLSDENHALVYLYRPRNDWADQELEAPGLFLDNQLIGSQPSNGYLVLEFDAASYKLEMRRPLVGSFWTLLADGPFDFTLIASFILDAAVGATYYLRYDEDGPPPMGGALQGGGDGPLQLVTAELAQAELGATRQVQPMARIAASEQEPERPQRGFWRAIGEALDKVGI
;
A
#
# COMPACT_ATOMS: atom_id res chain seq x y z
N MET A 1 -35.94 19.14 20.15
CA MET A 1 -34.72 18.50 20.65
C MET A 1 -34.67 16.98 20.40
N ARG A 2 -35.75 16.22 20.67
CA ARG A 2 -35.77 14.75 20.52
C ARG A 2 -35.49 14.23 19.07
N ARG A 3 -35.87 14.99 18.03
CA ARG A 3 -35.64 14.65 16.63
C ARG A 3 -34.21 14.93 16.14
N LEU A 4 -33.53 15.88 16.78
CA LEU A 4 -32.10 16.14 16.47
C LEU A 4 -31.20 15.01 16.99
N LEU A 5 -31.55 14.39 18.11
CA LEU A 5 -30.77 13.27 18.68
C LEU A 5 -30.86 12.00 17.84
N GLN A 6 -31.94 11.86 17.03
CA GLN A 6 -32.11 10.72 16.13
C GLN A 6 -31.32 10.84 14.80
N LEU A 7 -30.87 12.05 14.45
CA LEU A 7 -30.02 12.28 13.23
C LEU A 7 -28.55 12.04 13.50
N LEU A 8 -28.12 12.09 14.77
CA LEU A 8 -26.73 11.89 15.15
C LEU A 8 -26.17 10.52 14.75
N PRO A 9 -26.85 9.37 14.94
CA PRO A 9 -26.35 8.08 14.51
C PRO A 9 -26.31 7.92 12.98
N ILE A 10 -27.16 8.63 12.23
CA ILE A 10 -27.17 8.57 10.75
C ILE A 10 -25.95 9.30 10.17
N VAL A 11 -25.54 10.41 10.78
CA VAL A 11 -24.34 11.15 10.38
C VAL A 11 -23.06 10.36 10.70
N LEU A 12 -23.05 9.61 11.81
CA LEU A 12 -21.94 8.74 12.19
C LEU A 12 -21.78 7.53 11.25
N LEU A 13 -22.87 7.03 10.67
CA LEU A 13 -22.82 5.93 9.69
C LEU A 13 -22.34 6.38 8.31
N ALA A 14 -22.51 7.65 7.95
CA ALA A 14 -22.01 8.20 6.68
C ALA A 14 -20.48 8.47 6.68
N ALA A 15 -19.83 8.46 7.85
CA ALA A 15 -18.39 8.70 7.99
C ALA A 15 -17.54 7.45 7.69
N CYS A 16 -18.15 6.30 7.40
CA CYS A 16 -17.42 5.02 7.22
C CYS A 16 -16.94 4.74 5.78
N SER A 17 -16.91 5.72 4.90
CA SER A 17 -16.36 5.53 3.55
C SER A 17 -15.06 6.30 3.36
N THR A 18 -14.02 5.93 4.11
CA THR A 18 -12.69 6.50 3.89
C THR A 18 -11.97 5.73 2.79
N PRO A 19 -11.25 6.43 1.90
CA PRO A 19 -10.37 5.79 0.94
C PRO A 19 -9.34 4.92 1.68
N GLY A 20 -9.24 3.65 1.32
CA GLY A 20 -8.27 2.72 1.89
C GLY A 20 -8.81 1.65 2.83
N ALA A 21 -10.06 1.76 3.30
CA ALA A 21 -10.71 0.67 4.03
C ALA A 21 -11.46 -0.24 3.03
N PHE A 22 -11.15 -1.55 3.05
CA PHE A 22 -11.82 -2.53 2.22
C PHE A 22 -12.52 -3.57 3.07
N PHE A 23 -13.85 -3.55 3.00
CA PHE A 23 -14.68 -4.57 3.62
C PHE A 23 -15.20 -5.50 2.52
N GLY A 24 -14.65 -6.69 2.43
CA GLY A 24 -15.09 -7.70 1.51
C GLY A 24 -14.24 -7.87 0.24
N ALA A 25 -14.76 -8.61 -0.72
CA ALA A 25 -14.03 -8.98 -1.93
C ALA A 25 -13.81 -7.79 -2.87
N VAL A 26 -12.62 -7.72 -3.48
CA VAL A 26 -12.29 -6.77 -4.54
C VAL A 26 -13.16 -7.04 -5.77
N LYS A 27 -13.82 -6.01 -6.28
CA LYS A 27 -14.75 -6.09 -7.41
C LYS A 27 -14.27 -5.35 -8.66
N GLY A 28 -13.00 -4.95 -8.70
CA GLY A 28 -12.41 -4.27 -9.85
C GLY A 28 -12.34 -5.15 -11.10
N GLU A 29 -11.87 -4.60 -12.19
CA GLU A 29 -11.66 -5.33 -13.44
C GLU A 29 -10.64 -6.45 -13.29
N ALA A 30 -10.78 -7.51 -14.09
CA ALA A 30 -9.80 -8.58 -14.15
C ALA A 30 -8.45 -8.02 -14.65
N PHE A 31 -7.36 -8.69 -14.29
CA PHE A 31 -6.05 -8.29 -14.76
C PHE A 31 -6.02 -8.19 -16.29
N ALA A 32 -5.52 -7.05 -16.75
CA ALA A 32 -5.17 -6.80 -18.15
C ALA A 32 -3.79 -6.15 -18.20
N PRO A 33 -2.91 -6.55 -19.11
CA PRO A 33 -1.64 -5.89 -19.31
C PRO A 33 -1.86 -4.40 -19.65
N HIS A 34 -1.12 -3.55 -18.97
CA HIS A 34 -1.11 -2.11 -19.23
C HIS A 34 0.02 -1.74 -20.16
N VAL A 35 -0.24 -0.79 -21.05
CA VAL A 35 0.77 -0.22 -21.94
C VAL A 35 1.22 1.11 -21.36
N LEU A 36 2.54 1.31 -21.24
CA LEU A 36 3.10 2.58 -20.78
C LEU A 36 2.56 3.75 -21.58
N SER A 37 2.26 4.84 -20.91
CA SER A 37 1.86 6.10 -21.53
C SER A 37 3.03 6.79 -22.24
N ASP A 38 4.26 6.57 -21.74
CA ASP A 38 5.51 7.03 -22.30
C ASP A 38 6.58 5.92 -22.14
N GLU A 39 7.32 5.66 -23.20
CA GLU A 39 8.39 4.63 -23.22
C GLU A 39 9.55 4.94 -22.27
N ASN A 40 9.67 6.19 -21.80
CA ASN A 40 10.66 6.60 -20.80
C ASN A 40 10.25 6.30 -19.37
N HIS A 41 9.05 5.84 -19.15
CA HIS A 41 8.56 5.47 -17.81
C HIS A 41 8.83 4.00 -17.48
N ALA A 42 8.76 3.67 -16.21
CA ALA A 42 8.75 2.30 -15.71
C ALA A 42 7.30 1.91 -15.34
N LEU A 43 6.95 0.66 -15.60
CA LEU A 43 5.66 0.08 -15.20
C LEU A 43 5.85 -0.82 -13.99
N VAL A 44 5.01 -0.63 -12.99
CA VAL A 44 5.03 -1.44 -11.76
C VAL A 44 3.65 -2.04 -11.52
N TYR A 45 3.59 -3.35 -11.45
CA TYR A 45 2.45 -4.08 -10.93
C TYR A 45 2.72 -4.46 -9.49
N LEU A 46 2.00 -3.85 -8.56
CA LEU A 46 1.96 -4.32 -7.17
C LEU A 46 0.74 -5.19 -6.99
N TYR A 47 0.90 -6.42 -6.55
CA TYR A 47 -0.21 -7.33 -6.39
C TYR A 47 -0.11 -8.17 -5.11
N ARG A 48 -1.24 -8.62 -4.63
CA ARG A 48 -1.37 -9.51 -3.48
C ARG A 48 -2.12 -10.76 -3.89
N PRO A 49 -1.47 -11.93 -3.86
CA PRO A 49 -2.17 -13.19 -4.08
C PRO A 49 -3.28 -13.39 -3.04
N ARG A 50 -4.29 -14.13 -3.41
CA ARG A 50 -5.34 -14.51 -2.49
C ARG A 50 -4.82 -15.55 -1.49
N ASN A 51 -5.06 -15.31 -0.20
CA ASN A 51 -4.89 -16.29 0.85
C ASN A 51 -5.95 -16.11 1.94
N ASP A 52 -6.19 -17.16 2.74
CA ASP A 52 -7.26 -17.18 3.75
C ASP A 52 -7.06 -16.13 4.85
N TRP A 53 -5.81 -15.81 5.17
CA TRP A 53 -5.49 -14.79 6.16
C TRP A 53 -5.82 -13.39 5.65
N ALA A 54 -5.40 -13.07 4.44
CA ALA A 54 -5.67 -11.79 3.81
C ALA A 54 -7.18 -11.58 3.53
N ASP A 55 -7.92 -12.64 3.26
CA ASP A 55 -9.38 -12.59 3.08
C ASP A 55 -10.13 -12.25 4.38
N GLN A 56 -9.52 -12.49 5.54
CA GLN A 56 -10.11 -12.22 6.86
C GLN A 56 -9.70 -10.87 7.46
N GLU A 57 -8.79 -10.13 6.82
CA GLU A 57 -8.39 -8.82 7.31
C GLU A 57 -9.57 -7.84 7.30
N LEU A 58 -9.71 -7.12 8.41
CA LEU A 58 -10.71 -6.03 8.51
C LEU A 58 -10.32 -4.84 7.63
N GLU A 59 -9.02 -4.62 7.45
CA GLU A 59 -8.48 -3.51 6.66
C GLU A 59 -7.24 -3.93 5.91
N ALA A 60 -7.22 -3.60 4.63
CA ALA A 60 -6.07 -3.84 3.78
C ALA A 60 -4.91 -2.89 4.13
N PRO A 61 -3.65 -3.37 4.10
CA PRO A 61 -2.49 -2.54 4.24
C PRO A 61 -2.43 -1.43 3.19
N GLY A 62 -1.91 -0.28 3.59
CA GLY A 62 -1.67 0.86 2.71
C GLY A 62 -0.30 0.78 2.04
N LEU A 63 -0.24 1.18 0.78
CA LEU A 63 1.00 1.44 0.06
C LEU A 63 1.36 2.92 0.21
N PHE A 64 2.55 3.18 0.72
CA PHE A 64 3.08 4.52 0.91
C PHE A 64 4.30 4.75 0.03
N LEU A 65 4.38 5.93 -0.54
CA LEU A 65 5.53 6.47 -1.23
C LEU A 65 5.99 7.70 -0.46
N ASP A 66 7.21 7.68 0.08
CA ASP A 66 7.79 8.78 0.87
C ASP A 66 6.82 9.36 1.92
N ASN A 67 6.20 8.47 2.69
CA ASN A 67 5.21 8.78 3.72
C ASN A 67 3.83 9.25 3.21
N GLN A 68 3.59 9.25 1.91
CA GLN A 68 2.29 9.57 1.31
C GLN A 68 1.54 8.30 0.95
N LEU A 69 0.31 8.15 1.43
CA LEU A 69 -0.56 7.02 1.06
C LEU A 69 -0.99 7.16 -0.41
N ILE A 70 -0.62 6.20 -1.25
CA ILE A 70 -0.95 6.19 -2.68
C ILE A 70 -1.97 5.10 -3.05
N GLY A 71 -2.20 4.13 -2.17
CA GLY A 71 -3.18 3.08 -2.40
C GLY A 71 -3.26 2.09 -1.26
N SER A 72 -4.11 1.11 -1.39
CA SER A 72 -4.20 -0.01 -0.45
C SER A 72 -4.20 -1.34 -1.19
N GLN A 73 -3.77 -2.38 -0.50
CA GLN A 73 -3.51 -3.69 -1.10
C GLN A 73 -4.38 -4.78 -0.44
N PRO A 74 -5.66 -4.88 -0.81
CA PRO A 74 -6.53 -5.96 -0.32
C PRO A 74 -6.14 -7.32 -0.90
N SER A 75 -6.63 -8.37 -0.28
CA SER A 75 -6.51 -9.73 -0.81
C SER A 75 -7.00 -9.82 -2.24
N ASN A 76 -6.27 -10.53 -3.08
CA ASN A 76 -6.59 -10.72 -4.50
C ASN A 76 -6.65 -9.41 -5.32
N GLY A 77 -5.98 -8.36 -4.85
CA GLY A 77 -5.93 -7.06 -5.50
C GLY A 77 -4.63 -6.80 -6.26
N TYR A 78 -4.69 -5.96 -7.31
CA TYR A 78 -3.49 -5.40 -7.93
C TYR A 78 -3.65 -3.91 -8.20
N LEU A 79 -2.52 -3.21 -8.13
CA LEU A 79 -2.34 -1.81 -8.51
C LEU A 79 -1.43 -1.75 -9.74
N VAL A 80 -1.71 -0.82 -10.63
CA VAL A 80 -0.81 -0.46 -11.73
C VAL A 80 -0.28 0.93 -11.46
N LEU A 81 1.03 1.07 -11.41
CA LEU A 81 1.73 2.32 -11.16
C LEU A 81 2.71 2.58 -12.29
N GLU A 82 2.78 3.82 -12.74
CA GLU A 82 3.72 4.27 -13.75
C GLU A 82 4.67 5.30 -13.12
N PHE A 83 5.96 5.03 -13.16
CA PHE A 83 7.00 5.84 -12.52
C PHE A 83 7.89 6.50 -13.54
N ASP A 84 8.34 7.73 -13.26
CA ASP A 84 9.55 8.28 -13.89
C ASP A 84 10.76 7.44 -13.49
N ALA A 85 11.81 7.42 -14.32
CA ALA A 85 13.04 6.74 -13.97
C ALA A 85 13.72 7.45 -12.79
N ALA A 86 13.65 6.83 -11.61
CA ALA A 86 14.24 7.32 -10.36
C ALA A 86 14.26 6.21 -9.30
N SER A 87 14.82 6.51 -8.13
CA SER A 87 14.80 5.63 -6.96
C SER A 87 13.63 6.01 -6.05
N TYR A 88 12.80 5.04 -5.67
CA TYR A 88 11.58 5.25 -4.89
C TYR A 88 11.56 4.36 -3.66
N LYS A 89 11.22 4.94 -2.50
CA LYS A 89 10.98 4.18 -1.28
C LYS A 89 9.50 3.82 -1.19
N LEU A 90 9.19 2.55 -1.34
CA LEU A 90 7.86 2.00 -1.18
C LEU A 90 7.74 1.34 0.19
N GLU A 91 6.65 1.58 0.89
CA GLU A 91 6.38 1.00 2.19
C GLU A 91 4.96 0.45 2.26
N MET A 92 4.84 -0.76 2.80
CA MET A 92 3.54 -1.32 3.18
C MET A 92 3.35 -1.07 4.67
N ARG A 93 2.23 -0.46 5.03
CA ARG A 93 1.92 -0.13 6.42
C ARG A 93 0.51 -0.55 6.77
N ARG A 94 0.32 -1.05 8.00
CA ARG A 94 -0.99 -1.43 8.53
C ARG A 94 -1.57 -0.30 9.35
N PRO A 95 -2.83 0.10 9.12
CA PRO A 95 -3.49 1.09 9.96
C PRO A 95 -3.70 0.55 11.37
N LEU A 96 -3.48 1.40 12.37
CA LEU A 96 -3.70 1.05 13.78
C LEU A 96 -5.18 1.03 14.18
N VAL A 97 -5.98 1.89 13.57
CA VAL A 97 -7.40 2.04 13.89
C VAL A 97 -8.14 2.44 12.62
N GLY A 98 -8.65 1.47 11.93
CA GLY A 98 -9.67 1.57 10.91
C GLY A 98 -9.72 2.84 10.06
N SER A 99 -10.88 3.25 9.76
CA SER A 99 -11.27 4.33 8.85
C SER A 99 -10.57 5.71 8.99
N PHE A 100 -9.53 5.85 9.81
CA PHE A 100 -8.84 7.13 10.06
C PHE A 100 -7.48 7.26 9.38
N TRP A 101 -7.18 6.46 8.39
CA TRP A 101 -5.91 6.47 7.68
C TRP A 101 -5.44 7.88 7.27
N THR A 102 -6.33 8.65 6.66
CA THR A 102 -6.01 9.99 6.18
C THR A 102 -5.83 11.01 7.30
N LEU A 103 -6.50 10.80 8.45
CA LEU A 103 -6.41 11.70 9.60
C LEU A 103 -5.20 11.39 10.49
N LEU A 104 -4.76 10.13 10.51
CA LEU A 104 -3.71 9.66 11.41
C LEU A 104 -2.36 9.46 10.69
N ALA A 105 -2.32 9.49 9.36
CA ALA A 105 -1.08 9.33 8.58
C ALA A 105 0.02 10.33 8.95
N ASP A 106 -0.36 11.53 9.40
CA ASP A 106 0.54 12.58 9.89
C ASP A 106 0.50 12.74 11.43
N GLY A 107 -0.16 11.81 12.13
CA GLY A 107 -0.41 11.89 13.58
C GLY A 107 0.58 11.11 14.44
N PRO A 108 0.40 11.18 15.79
CA PRO A 108 1.26 10.45 16.74
C PRO A 108 1.03 8.94 16.74
N PHE A 109 -0.08 8.49 16.16
CA PHE A 109 -0.40 7.07 16.01
C PHE A 109 0.10 6.65 14.63
N ASP A 110 1.35 6.29 14.58
CA ASP A 110 1.99 5.88 13.34
C ASP A 110 1.42 4.53 12.88
N PHE A 111 1.34 4.35 11.57
CA PHE A 111 1.01 3.05 10.99
C PHE A 111 2.13 2.07 11.31
N THR A 112 1.78 0.83 11.60
CA THR A 112 2.78 -0.22 11.75
C THR A 112 3.41 -0.52 10.40
N LEU A 113 4.72 -0.29 10.28
CA LEU A 113 5.49 -0.67 9.11
C LEU A 113 5.52 -2.19 8.98
N ILE A 114 5.10 -2.71 7.84
CA ILE A 114 5.14 -4.14 7.52
C ILE A 114 6.36 -4.46 6.67
N ALA A 115 6.59 -3.68 5.62
CA ALA A 115 7.70 -3.87 4.70
C ALA A 115 8.14 -2.53 4.11
N SER A 116 9.43 -2.43 3.81
CA SER A 116 10.03 -1.30 3.10
C SER A 116 10.87 -1.83 1.95
N PHE A 117 10.76 -1.22 0.79
CA PHE A 117 11.48 -1.62 -0.42
C PHE A 117 11.94 -0.39 -1.20
N ILE A 118 13.18 -0.39 -1.66
CA ILE A 118 13.71 0.62 -2.58
C ILE A 118 13.59 0.07 -3.99
N LEU A 119 12.83 0.75 -4.82
CA LEU A 119 12.68 0.46 -6.25
C LEU A 119 13.53 1.44 -7.06
N ASP A 120 14.55 0.93 -7.73
CA ASP A 120 15.28 1.70 -8.74
C ASP A 120 14.56 1.50 -10.09
N ALA A 121 13.68 2.43 -10.41
CA ALA A 121 12.86 2.39 -11.62
C ALA A 121 13.69 2.81 -12.83
N ALA A 122 13.91 1.90 -13.76
CA ALA A 122 14.65 2.16 -15.01
C ALA A 122 13.68 2.42 -16.17
N VAL A 123 14.13 3.22 -17.13
CA VAL A 123 13.40 3.55 -18.36
C VAL A 123 12.91 2.28 -19.07
N GLY A 124 11.64 2.24 -19.44
CA GLY A 124 11.00 1.15 -20.22
C GLY A 124 10.89 -0.19 -19.48
N ALA A 125 11.31 -0.25 -18.21
CA ALA A 125 11.31 -1.50 -17.45
C ALA A 125 9.91 -1.80 -16.87
N THR A 126 9.59 -3.09 -16.74
CA THR A 126 8.40 -3.56 -16.04
C THR A 126 8.81 -4.35 -14.80
N TYR A 127 8.24 -3.99 -13.67
CA TYR A 127 8.50 -4.59 -12.37
C TYR A 127 7.24 -5.26 -11.84
N TYR A 128 7.42 -6.39 -11.17
CA TYR A 128 6.36 -7.11 -10.49
C TYR A 128 6.70 -7.20 -9.01
N LEU A 129 5.95 -6.46 -8.19
CA LEU A 129 6.05 -6.46 -6.73
C LEU A 129 4.94 -7.36 -6.18
N ARG A 130 5.32 -8.47 -5.57
CA ARG A 130 4.43 -9.37 -4.85
C ARG A 130 4.40 -8.98 -3.38
N TYR A 131 3.21 -8.79 -2.84
CA TYR A 131 3.02 -8.55 -1.43
C TYR A 131 2.26 -9.72 -0.79
N ASP A 132 2.88 -10.39 0.18
CA ASP A 132 2.27 -11.51 0.90
C ASP A 132 2.94 -11.68 2.26
N GLU A 133 2.18 -11.54 3.34
CA GLU A 133 2.66 -11.67 4.71
C GLU A 133 2.64 -13.13 5.20
N ASP A 134 1.86 -13.99 4.55
CA ASP A 134 1.67 -15.37 4.95
C ASP A 134 2.71 -16.33 4.37
N GLY A 135 3.35 -15.95 3.28
CA GLY A 135 4.38 -16.78 2.69
C GLY A 135 5.28 -16.12 1.66
N PRO A 136 6.55 -16.56 1.62
CA PRO A 136 7.48 -16.10 0.58
C PRO A 136 7.01 -16.57 -0.79
N PRO A 137 7.52 -15.95 -1.87
CA PRO A 137 7.32 -16.48 -3.23
C PRO A 137 7.77 -17.93 -3.35
N PRO A 138 7.14 -18.73 -4.21
CA PRO A 138 7.60 -20.07 -4.52
C PRO A 138 9.07 -20.09 -4.93
N MET A 139 9.75 -21.22 -4.71
CA MET A 139 11.16 -21.38 -5.04
C MET A 139 11.43 -20.99 -6.52
N GLY A 140 12.39 -20.09 -6.73
CA GLY A 140 12.74 -19.54 -8.05
C GLY A 140 11.84 -18.39 -8.51
N GLY A 141 10.81 -18.01 -7.74
CA GLY A 141 9.93 -16.89 -8.08
C GLY A 141 10.47 -15.52 -7.66
N ALA A 142 11.24 -15.46 -6.57
CA ALA A 142 11.86 -14.20 -6.12
C ALA A 142 13.07 -13.83 -7.00
N LEU A 143 13.24 -12.53 -7.30
CA LEU A 143 14.42 -12.01 -7.94
C LEU A 143 15.55 -11.81 -6.93
N GLN A 144 16.78 -12.05 -7.35
CA GLN A 144 17.94 -11.81 -6.50
C GLN A 144 18.05 -10.31 -6.17
N GLY A 145 18.14 -9.99 -4.89
CA GLY A 145 18.13 -8.60 -4.42
C GLY A 145 16.76 -7.91 -4.45
N GLY A 146 15.71 -8.66 -4.77
CA GLY A 146 14.34 -8.15 -4.86
C GLY A 146 13.59 -7.98 -3.53
N GLY A 147 14.30 -8.00 -2.40
CA GLY A 147 13.71 -7.93 -1.05
C GLY A 147 13.68 -9.29 -0.37
N ASP A 148 13.56 -9.29 0.95
CA ASP A 148 13.55 -10.47 1.82
C ASP A 148 12.33 -10.53 2.75
N GLY A 149 11.48 -9.50 2.70
CA GLY A 149 10.27 -9.37 3.50
C GLY A 149 8.99 -9.76 2.75
N PRO A 150 7.83 -9.34 3.25
CA PRO A 150 6.55 -9.57 2.59
C PRO A 150 6.38 -8.90 1.22
N LEU A 151 7.13 -7.83 0.95
CA LEU A 151 7.10 -7.11 -0.32
C LEU A 151 8.37 -7.42 -1.11
N GLN A 152 8.23 -8.14 -2.22
CA GLN A 152 9.37 -8.64 -2.99
C GLN A 152 9.17 -8.47 -4.49
N LEU A 153 10.27 -8.18 -5.20
CA LEU A 153 10.31 -8.31 -6.65
C LEU A 153 10.32 -9.80 -7.03
N VAL A 154 9.47 -10.13 -7.98
CA VAL A 154 9.32 -11.50 -8.49
C VAL A 154 9.52 -11.57 -10.00
N THR A 155 9.71 -12.78 -10.50
CA THR A 155 9.84 -13.00 -11.95
C THR A 155 8.52 -12.73 -12.67
N ALA A 156 8.62 -12.36 -13.93
CA ALA A 156 7.44 -12.13 -14.77
C ALA A 156 6.57 -13.40 -14.90
N GLU A 157 7.19 -14.58 -14.94
CA GLU A 157 6.50 -15.86 -15.06
C GLU A 157 5.61 -16.12 -13.86
N LEU A 158 6.14 -15.93 -12.64
CA LEU A 158 5.36 -16.07 -11.42
C LEU A 158 4.24 -15.03 -11.35
N ALA A 159 4.60 -13.76 -11.62
CA ALA A 159 3.63 -12.66 -11.56
C ALA A 159 2.46 -12.88 -12.54
N GLN A 160 2.73 -13.28 -13.76
CA GLN A 160 1.69 -13.52 -14.76
C GLN A 160 0.78 -14.68 -14.37
N ALA A 161 1.32 -15.73 -13.75
CA ALA A 161 0.53 -16.85 -13.25
C ALA A 161 -0.42 -16.44 -12.12
N GLU A 162 0.02 -15.56 -11.20
CA GLU A 162 -0.77 -15.11 -10.05
C GLU A 162 -1.71 -13.94 -10.40
N LEU A 163 -1.25 -12.96 -11.20
CA LEU A 163 -2.04 -11.77 -11.58
C LEU A 163 -3.35 -12.12 -12.31
N GLY A 164 -3.38 -13.18 -13.09
CA GLY A 164 -4.58 -13.60 -13.82
C GLY A 164 -5.82 -13.81 -12.94
N ALA A 165 -5.62 -14.13 -11.66
CA ALA A 165 -6.69 -14.31 -10.68
C ALA A 165 -7.07 -13.00 -9.97
N THR A 166 -6.25 -11.95 -10.05
CA THR A 166 -6.43 -10.71 -9.29
C THR A 166 -7.43 -9.74 -9.94
N ARG A 167 -7.82 -8.72 -9.15
CA ARG A 167 -8.72 -7.65 -9.58
C ARG A 167 -8.09 -6.30 -9.33
N GLN A 168 -8.30 -5.36 -10.24
CA GLN A 168 -7.79 -4.01 -10.08
C GLN A 168 -8.43 -3.33 -8.87
N VAL A 169 -7.60 -2.74 -8.01
CA VAL A 169 -8.04 -2.07 -6.78
C VAL A 169 -8.45 -0.64 -7.08
N GLN A 170 -7.64 0.06 -7.87
CA GLN A 170 -7.90 1.43 -8.28
C GLN A 170 -7.30 1.69 -9.67
N PRO A 171 -7.67 2.80 -10.34
CA PRO A 171 -7.06 3.19 -11.60
C PRO A 171 -5.53 3.32 -11.47
N MET A 172 -4.86 3.19 -12.62
CA MET A 172 -3.43 3.44 -12.73
C MET A 172 -3.07 4.83 -12.16
N ALA A 173 -2.00 4.87 -11.37
CA ALA A 173 -1.44 6.11 -10.86
C ALA A 173 -0.11 6.42 -11.55
N ARG A 174 0.09 7.68 -11.91
CA ARG A 174 1.34 8.23 -12.43
C ARG A 174 2.12 8.87 -11.29
N ILE A 175 3.35 8.44 -11.11
CA ILE A 175 4.26 8.91 -10.06
C ILE A 175 5.42 9.67 -10.71
N ALA A 176 5.46 10.98 -10.57
CA ALA A 176 6.56 11.80 -11.06
C ALA A 176 7.71 11.83 -10.03
N ALA A 177 8.94 11.84 -10.51
CA ALA A 177 10.12 11.91 -9.64
C ALA A 177 10.15 13.18 -8.76
N SER A 178 9.55 14.26 -9.26
CA SER A 178 9.41 15.53 -8.53
C SER A 178 8.35 15.49 -7.42
N GLU A 179 7.49 14.48 -7.40
CA GLU A 179 6.45 14.29 -6.38
C GLU A 179 6.96 13.51 -5.17
N GLN A 180 8.22 13.06 -5.18
CA GLN A 180 8.87 12.51 -4.01
C GLN A 180 9.04 13.62 -2.97
N GLU A 181 8.18 13.63 -1.97
CA GLU A 181 8.41 14.48 -0.81
C GLU A 181 9.56 13.91 0.02
N PRO A 182 10.57 14.74 0.41
CA PRO A 182 11.57 14.30 1.37
C PRO A 182 10.88 13.88 2.67
N GLU A 183 11.39 12.84 3.34
CA GLU A 183 10.89 12.40 4.65
C GLU A 183 10.65 13.61 5.54
N ARG A 184 9.39 13.85 5.91
CA ARG A 184 9.07 14.95 6.82
C ARG A 184 9.76 14.65 8.14
N PRO A 185 10.57 15.57 8.68
CA PRO A 185 11.16 15.37 10.00
C PRO A 185 10.00 15.16 10.98
N GLN A 186 10.04 14.04 11.71
CA GLN A 186 9.07 13.77 12.78
C GLN A 186 8.94 15.02 13.64
N ARG A 187 7.72 15.53 13.80
CA ARG A 187 7.45 16.72 14.58
C ARG A 187 8.10 16.57 15.96
N GLY A 188 9.01 17.48 16.31
CA GLY A 188 9.86 17.37 17.49
C GLY A 188 9.13 17.16 18.81
N PHE A 189 7.84 17.55 18.89
CA PHE A 189 6.98 17.35 20.04
C PHE A 189 6.70 15.84 20.30
N TRP A 190 6.34 15.09 19.28
CA TRP A 190 6.01 13.66 19.43
C TRP A 190 7.23 12.80 19.64
N ARG A 191 8.35 13.18 19.05
CA ARG A 191 9.63 12.57 19.32
C ARG A 191 10.06 12.79 20.76
N ALA A 192 9.87 13.99 21.31
CA ALA A 192 10.16 14.30 22.72
C ALA A 192 9.26 13.48 23.67
N ILE A 193 7.99 13.22 23.32
CA ILE A 193 7.09 12.36 24.09
C ILE A 193 7.56 10.89 24.02
N GLY A 194 7.90 10.39 22.83
CA GLY A 194 8.46 9.04 22.68
C GLY A 194 9.72 8.82 23.49
N GLU A 195 10.66 9.76 23.41
CA GLU A 195 11.90 9.72 24.22
C GLU A 195 11.63 9.83 25.74
N ALA A 196 10.56 10.54 26.15
CA ALA A 196 10.17 10.63 27.55
C ALA A 196 9.51 9.35 28.07
N LEU A 197 8.71 8.68 27.24
CA LEU A 197 8.08 7.40 27.56
C LEU A 197 9.11 6.27 27.62
N ASP A 198 10.06 6.24 26.71
CA ASP A 198 11.20 5.30 26.71
C ASP A 198 12.04 5.41 28.00
N LYS A 199 12.22 6.62 28.51
CA LYS A 199 12.96 6.85 29.77
C LYS A 199 12.23 6.35 31.01
N VAL A 200 10.92 6.22 30.96
CA VAL A 200 10.12 5.70 32.09
C VAL A 200 9.70 4.24 31.87
N GLY A 201 10.16 3.61 30.80
CA GLY A 201 9.97 2.18 30.58
C GLY A 201 8.54 1.78 30.20
N ILE A 202 7.80 2.69 29.55
CA ILE A 202 6.45 2.44 29.06
C ILE A 202 6.47 2.41 27.53
#